data_14200dde1a4ee92c78827aa0901175e3
#
_entry.id   14200dde1a4ee92c78827aa0901175e3
#
_cell.length_a   1.000
_cell.length_b   1.000
_cell.length_c   1.000
_cell.angle_alpha   90.00
_cell.angle_beta   90.00
_cell.angle_gamma   90.00
#
_symmetry.space_group_name_H-M   'P 1'
#
loop_
_entity.id
_entity.type
_entity.pdbx_description
1 polymer ?
#
loop_
_entity_poly.entity_id
_entity_poly.type
_entity_poly.pdbx_seq_one_letter_code
_entity_poly.pdbx_strand_id
1 'polypeptide(L)'
;MPSSIAQRLIDRFLEMMAAERGASANTLAAYRRDLEAYAEGVPDLKAAGPDDIRRHLETLETQGMARSSAARKLSAIRQFHRFLHGDGLAKDNPATA
;
A
#
# COMPACT_ATOMS: atom_id res chain seq x y z
N MET A 1 -9.14 -0.01 -12.07
CA MET A 1 -9.61 0.50 -10.77
C MET A 1 -9.55 -0.60 -9.70
N PRO A 2 -9.15 -0.27 -8.49
CA PRO A 2 -9.17 -1.25 -7.39
C PRO A 2 -10.60 -1.72 -7.11
N SER A 3 -10.73 -2.92 -6.56
CA SER A 3 -12.03 -3.47 -6.16
C SER A 3 -12.62 -2.69 -4.98
N SER A 4 -13.92 -2.89 -4.71
CA SER A 4 -14.57 -2.29 -3.55
C SER A 4 -13.92 -2.72 -2.24
N ILE A 5 -13.46 -3.97 -2.18
CA ILE A 5 -12.76 -4.50 -0.99
C ILE A 5 -11.43 -3.79 -0.81
N ALA A 6 -10.66 -3.62 -1.89
CA ALA A 6 -9.39 -2.90 -1.84
C ALA A 6 -9.58 -1.46 -1.38
N GLN A 7 -10.59 -0.77 -1.91
CA GLN A 7 -10.89 0.59 -1.50
C GLN A 7 -11.22 0.70 -0.02
N ARG A 8 -12.00 -0.23 0.52
CA ARG A 8 -12.33 -0.25 1.94
C ARG A 8 -11.10 -0.45 2.82
N LEU A 9 -10.21 -1.34 2.42
CA LEU A 9 -8.98 -1.58 3.17
C LEU A 9 -8.08 -0.35 3.16
N ILE A 10 -7.96 0.30 2.02
CA ILE A 10 -7.19 1.53 1.89
C ILE A 10 -7.81 2.64 2.75
N ASP A 11 -9.12 2.80 2.71
CA ASP A 11 -9.83 3.80 3.51
C ASP A 11 -9.56 3.59 5.01
N ARG A 12 -9.64 2.35 5.49
CA ARG A 12 -9.39 2.04 6.90
C ARG A 12 -7.96 2.38 7.30
N PHE A 13 -6.99 2.08 6.44
CA PHE A 13 -5.60 2.42 6.68
C PHE A 13 -5.40 3.94 6.78
N LEU A 14 -5.99 4.68 5.84
CA LEU A 14 -5.86 6.14 5.82
C LEU A 14 -6.57 6.79 7.03
N GLU A 15 -7.69 6.23 7.46
CA GLU A 15 -8.36 6.68 8.70
C GLU A 15 -7.46 6.51 9.91
N MET A 16 -6.77 5.37 10.00
CA MET A 16 -5.81 5.13 11.07
C MET A 16 -4.66 6.14 11.02
N MET A 17 -4.11 6.38 9.83
CA MET A 17 -3.02 7.33 9.67
C MET A 17 -3.43 8.75 10.08
N ALA A 18 -4.66 9.15 9.76
CA ALA A 18 -5.16 10.46 10.15
C ALA A 18 -5.38 10.54 11.66
N ALA A 19 -6.02 9.52 12.24
CA ALA A 19 -6.43 9.55 13.65
C ALA A 19 -5.27 9.30 14.61
N GLU A 20 -4.41 8.33 14.29
CA GLU A 20 -3.36 7.90 15.23
C GLU A 20 -2.01 8.57 14.99
N ARG A 21 -1.72 8.95 13.74
CA ARG A 21 -0.42 9.53 13.39
C ARG A 21 -0.50 10.99 12.94
N GLY A 22 -1.71 11.54 12.87
CA GLY A 22 -1.88 12.93 12.50
C GLY A 22 -1.39 13.26 11.10
N ALA A 23 -1.49 12.32 10.16
CA ALA A 23 -1.02 12.52 8.80
C ALA A 23 -1.74 13.70 8.13
N SER A 24 -1.00 14.52 7.39
CA SER A 24 -1.56 15.67 6.69
C SER A 24 -2.45 15.23 5.52
N ALA A 25 -3.32 16.13 5.06
CA ALA A 25 -4.16 15.88 3.91
C ALA A 25 -3.33 15.55 2.67
N ASN A 26 -2.18 16.22 2.48
CA ASN A 26 -1.29 15.93 1.35
C ASN A 26 -0.69 14.54 1.44
N THR A 27 -0.26 14.12 2.62
CA THR A 27 0.28 12.78 2.84
C THR A 27 -0.78 11.72 2.58
N LEU A 28 -1.99 11.92 3.10
CA LEU A 28 -3.09 10.97 2.90
C LEU A 28 -3.45 10.84 1.42
N ALA A 29 -3.50 11.95 0.68
CA ALA A 29 -3.78 11.94 -0.75
C ALA A 29 -2.69 11.20 -1.53
N ALA A 30 -1.42 11.43 -1.19
CA ALA A 30 -0.30 10.76 -1.84
C ALA A 30 -0.33 9.25 -1.58
N TYR A 31 -0.56 8.85 -0.33
CA TYR A 31 -0.64 7.43 0.04
C TYR A 31 -1.83 6.76 -0.62
N ARG A 32 -2.96 7.43 -0.74
CA ARG A 32 -4.12 6.89 -1.44
C ARG A 32 -3.78 6.57 -2.89
N ARG A 33 -3.18 7.51 -3.61
CA ARG A 33 -2.78 7.28 -5.01
C ARG A 33 -1.80 6.13 -5.14
N ASP A 34 -0.81 6.09 -4.24
CA ASP A 34 0.22 5.05 -4.27
C ASP A 34 -0.38 3.66 -4.02
N LEU A 35 -1.28 3.55 -3.05
CA LEU A 35 -1.90 2.27 -2.70
C LEU A 35 -2.93 1.83 -3.74
N GLU A 36 -3.66 2.75 -4.34
CA GLU A 36 -4.60 2.42 -5.42
C GLU A 36 -3.86 1.86 -6.63
N ALA A 37 -2.73 2.47 -7.00
CA ALA A 37 -1.91 1.97 -8.09
C ALA A 37 -1.36 0.57 -7.79
N TYR A 38 -0.90 0.36 -6.57
CA TYR A 38 -0.43 -0.96 -6.13
C TYR A 38 -1.55 -2.00 -6.20
N ALA A 39 -2.73 -1.64 -5.71
CA ALA A 39 -3.87 -2.55 -5.65
C ALA A 39 -4.37 -2.99 -7.03
N GLU A 40 -4.15 -2.19 -8.06
CA GLU A 40 -4.55 -2.57 -9.42
C GLU A 40 -3.88 -3.86 -9.90
N GLY A 41 -2.65 -4.13 -9.45
CA GLY A 41 -1.90 -5.31 -9.82
C GLY A 41 -2.02 -6.47 -8.84
N VAL A 42 -2.81 -6.34 -7.77
CA VAL A 42 -2.92 -7.35 -6.71
C VAL A 42 -4.38 -7.77 -6.58
N PRO A 43 -4.74 -8.99 -6.98
CA PRO A 43 -6.13 -9.44 -6.94
C PRO A 43 -6.75 -9.44 -5.54
N ASP A 44 -5.96 -9.77 -4.51
CA ASP A 44 -6.43 -9.79 -3.12
C ASP A 44 -5.35 -9.22 -2.21
N LEU A 45 -5.58 -8.01 -1.71
CA LEU A 45 -4.60 -7.32 -0.85
C LEU A 45 -4.35 -8.08 0.45
N LYS A 46 -5.33 -8.80 0.97
CA LYS A 46 -5.17 -9.58 2.20
C LYS A 46 -4.27 -10.79 2.01
N ALA A 47 -4.19 -11.29 0.79
CA ALA A 47 -3.40 -12.47 0.43
C ALA A 47 -2.14 -12.10 -0.36
N ALA A 48 -1.80 -10.81 -0.45
CA ALA A 48 -0.63 -10.37 -1.20
C ALA A 48 0.65 -11.00 -0.64
N GLY A 49 1.51 -11.47 -1.54
CA GLY A 49 2.80 -12.04 -1.18
C GLY A 49 3.96 -11.10 -1.53
N PRO A 50 5.19 -11.45 -1.13
CA PRO A 50 6.37 -10.66 -1.48
C PRO A 50 6.54 -10.45 -2.98
N ASP A 51 6.11 -11.42 -3.79
CA ASP A 51 6.20 -11.32 -5.25
C ASP A 51 5.30 -10.21 -5.81
N ASP A 52 4.16 -9.97 -5.19
CA ASP A 52 3.27 -8.88 -5.62
C ASP A 52 3.94 -7.53 -5.43
N ILE A 53 4.63 -7.35 -4.31
CA ILE A 53 5.37 -6.12 -4.03
C ILE A 53 6.53 -5.97 -5.01
N ARG A 54 7.30 -7.04 -5.23
CA ARG A 54 8.43 -7.02 -6.15
C ARG A 54 7.98 -6.67 -7.56
N ARG A 55 6.90 -7.27 -8.02
CA ARG A 55 6.34 -7.01 -9.36
C ARG A 55 5.94 -5.55 -9.52
N HIS A 56 5.34 -4.97 -8.48
CA HIS A 56 4.97 -3.55 -8.50
C HIS A 56 6.20 -2.65 -8.59
N LEU A 57 7.27 -2.97 -7.83
CA LEU A 57 8.52 -2.20 -7.88
C LEU A 57 9.16 -2.28 -9.27
N GLU A 58 9.14 -3.44 -9.90
CA GLU A 58 9.64 -3.61 -11.27
C GLU A 58 8.84 -2.76 -12.25
N THR A 59 7.52 -2.69 -12.08
CA THR A 59 6.66 -1.84 -12.90
C THR A 59 7.05 -0.37 -12.76
N LEU A 60 7.31 0.09 -11.53
CA LEU A 60 7.74 1.47 -11.29
C LEU A 60 9.07 1.77 -11.96
N GLU A 61 10.03 0.85 -11.91
CA GLU A 61 11.29 0.99 -12.60
C GLU A 61 11.11 1.10 -14.11
N THR A 62 10.28 0.23 -14.67
CA THR A 62 9.97 0.23 -16.12
C THR A 62 9.35 1.54 -16.56
N GLN A 63 8.57 2.16 -15.69
CA GLN A 63 7.96 3.47 -15.96
C GLN A 63 8.92 4.63 -15.77
N GLY A 64 10.17 4.37 -15.41
CA GLY A 64 11.16 5.43 -15.21
C GLY A 64 11.01 6.19 -13.92
N MET A 65 10.39 5.60 -12.89
CA MET A 65 10.16 6.26 -11.61
C MET A 65 11.49 6.57 -10.92
N ALA A 66 11.63 7.77 -10.39
CA ALA A 66 12.80 8.16 -9.61
C ALA A 66 12.91 7.32 -8.33
N ARG A 67 14.14 7.01 -7.90
CA ARG A 67 14.38 6.19 -6.70
C ARG A 67 13.70 6.73 -5.45
N SER A 68 13.73 8.05 -5.25
CA SER A 68 13.10 8.68 -4.09
C SER A 68 11.59 8.49 -4.10
N SER A 69 10.97 8.60 -5.28
CA SER A 69 9.53 8.38 -5.42
C SER A 69 9.17 6.92 -5.21
N ALA A 70 9.96 5.99 -5.76
CA ALA A 70 9.76 4.57 -5.56
C ALA A 70 9.92 4.17 -4.08
N ALA A 71 10.89 4.75 -3.39
CA ALA A 71 11.10 4.50 -1.97
C ALA A 71 9.91 4.96 -1.13
N ARG A 72 9.34 6.13 -1.44
CA ARG A 72 8.15 6.62 -0.74
C ARG A 72 6.96 5.69 -0.97
N LYS A 73 6.76 5.25 -2.21
CA LYS A 73 5.67 4.32 -2.54
C LYS A 73 5.84 2.99 -1.83
N LEU A 74 7.06 2.48 -1.75
CA LEU A 74 7.35 1.25 -1.00
C LEU A 74 7.06 1.43 0.49
N SER A 75 7.40 2.59 1.05
CA SER A 75 7.10 2.90 2.45
C SER A 75 5.59 2.84 2.73
N ALA A 76 4.77 3.41 1.83
CA ALA A 76 3.32 3.36 1.95
C ALA A 76 2.82 1.91 1.93
N ILE A 77 3.34 1.09 1.02
CA ILE A 77 2.97 -0.33 0.90
C ILE A 77 3.34 -1.08 2.18
N ARG A 78 4.53 -0.86 2.72
CA ARG A 78 4.99 -1.51 3.95
C ARG A 78 4.09 -1.16 5.15
N GLN A 79 3.77 0.10 5.30
CA GLN A 79 2.91 0.56 6.39
C GLN A 79 1.51 0.00 6.24
N PHE A 80 0.99 -0.06 5.02
CA PHE A 80 -0.32 -0.63 4.73
C PHE A 80 -0.39 -2.10 5.12
N HIS A 81 0.58 -2.91 4.71
CA HIS A 81 0.60 -4.34 5.05
C HIS A 81 0.82 -4.58 6.54
N ARG A 82 1.61 -3.74 7.19
CA ARG A 82 1.75 -3.79 8.64
C ARG A 82 0.42 -3.55 9.34
N PHE A 83 -0.34 -2.59 8.86
CA PHE A 83 -1.67 -2.29 9.37
C PHE A 83 -2.62 -3.48 9.19
N LEU A 84 -2.69 -4.04 7.98
CA LEU A 84 -3.56 -5.19 7.72
C LEU A 84 -3.24 -6.37 8.63
N HIS A 85 -1.97 -6.67 8.81
CA HIS A 85 -1.53 -7.77 9.67
C HIS A 85 -1.81 -7.46 11.15
N GLY A 86 -1.50 -6.24 11.59
CA GLY A 86 -1.69 -5.83 12.99
C GLY A 86 -3.14 -5.79 13.41
N ASP A 87 -4.06 -5.46 12.51
CA ASP A 87 -5.50 -5.44 12.79
C ASP A 87 -6.18 -6.80 12.52
N GLY A 88 -5.41 -7.84 12.24
CA GLY A 88 -5.95 -9.17 12.00
C GLY A 88 -6.69 -9.31 10.67
N LEU A 89 -6.52 -8.35 9.75
CA LEU A 89 -7.17 -8.38 8.44
C LEU A 89 -6.42 -9.25 7.45
N ALA A 90 -5.13 -9.51 7.69
CA ALA A 90 -4.31 -10.40 6.90
C ALA A 90 -3.50 -11.31 7.82
N LYS A 91 -3.29 -12.57 7.40
CA LYS A 91 -2.54 -13.55 8.19
C LYS A 91 -1.05 -13.26 8.24
N ASP A 92 -0.51 -12.74 7.13
CA ASP A 92 0.91 -12.53 6.98
C ASP A 92 1.20 -11.08 6.61
N ASN A 93 2.44 -10.67 6.84
CA ASN A 93 2.93 -9.38 6.39
C ASN A 93 3.99 -9.62 5.31
N PRO A 94 3.64 -9.49 4.01
CA PRO A 94 4.58 -9.79 2.92
C PRO A 94 5.75 -8.81 2.83
N ALA A 95 5.66 -7.67 3.50
CA ALA A 95 6.68 -6.63 3.44
C ALA A 95 7.78 -6.80 4.49
N THR A 96 7.70 -7.82 5.35
CA THR A 96 8.76 -8.11 6.34
C THR A 96 9.92 -8.92 5.79
N ALA A 97 9.72 -9.50 4.62
CA ALA A 97 10.76 -10.34 4.00
C ALA A 97 11.85 -9.51 3.36
#